data_d821486249c627b4971c315556c139c9
#
_entry.id   d821486249c627b4971c315556c139c9
#
_cell.length_a   1.000
_cell.length_b   1.000
_cell.length_c   1.000
_cell.angle_alpha   90.00
_cell.angle_beta   90.00
_cell.angle_gamma   90.00
#
_symmetry.space_group_name_H-M   'P 1'
#
loop_
_entity.id
_entity.type
_entity.pdbx_description
1 polymer ?
#
loop_
_entity_poly.entity_id
_entity_poly.type
_entity_poly.pdbx_seq_one_letter_code
_entity_poly.pdbx_strand_id
1 'polypeptide(L)'
;MTFNFHKYQGTGNDFILIDDRTKSFPATAATIKQLCERKFGIGADGLILIQNHPSQDYRMIYFNSDGSQSLCGNGSRCGFAFARALGMVKDAATFETTDGIHQIRLMNDLIHFQLFDTPLPRQVGEQEWYLDTGSPHHIVSSENVALEEVVAKGSAIRYSETYSSQNGTNVNFAQLLPNGVKMRTYERGVEDETLSCGTGATAVGLLAGMLGRSSPVFVETEGGNLSVSFEQVGDKFVNIWLAGPAVKVFEGTASI
;
A
#
# COMPACT_ATOMS: atom_id res chain seq x y z
N MET A 1 15.59 19.07 17.59
CA MET A 1 14.28 18.81 18.22
C MET A 1 14.21 17.36 18.63
N THR A 2 13.79 17.05 19.86
CA THR A 2 13.58 15.66 20.31
C THR A 2 12.11 15.30 20.17
N PHE A 3 11.80 14.10 19.65
CA PHE A 3 10.45 13.63 19.41
C PHE A 3 10.32 12.12 19.66
N ASN A 4 9.12 11.67 20.00
CA ASN A 4 8.79 10.26 20.11
C ASN A 4 8.29 9.72 18.77
N PHE A 5 8.66 8.48 18.46
CA PHE A 5 8.19 7.78 17.28
C PHE A 5 7.76 6.35 17.62
N HIS A 6 6.94 5.79 16.74
CA HIS A 6 6.54 4.39 16.77
C HIS A 6 6.89 3.73 15.45
N LYS A 7 7.43 2.53 15.52
CA LYS A 7 7.75 1.72 14.34
C LYS A 7 6.64 0.70 14.12
N TYR A 8 6.04 0.71 12.95
CA TYR A 8 5.03 -0.25 12.52
C TYR A 8 5.44 -0.89 11.19
N GLN A 9 4.86 -2.05 10.90
CA GLN A 9 4.95 -2.67 9.60
C GLN A 9 3.59 -3.27 9.20
N GLY A 10 3.31 -3.29 7.87
CA GLY A 10 2.19 -3.98 7.27
C GLY A 10 2.69 -4.85 6.12
N THR A 11 2.68 -6.17 6.29
CA THR A 11 3.20 -7.14 5.30
C THR A 11 4.62 -6.83 4.83
N GLY A 12 5.55 -6.53 5.79
CA GLY A 12 6.96 -6.26 5.51
C GLY A 12 7.30 -4.82 5.10
N ASN A 13 6.32 -4.01 4.74
CA ASN A 13 6.51 -2.58 4.47
C ASN A 13 6.47 -1.80 5.79
N ASP A 14 7.56 -1.09 6.14
CA ASP A 14 7.79 -0.56 7.47
C ASP A 14 7.81 0.98 7.53
N PHE A 15 7.26 1.53 8.61
CA PHE A 15 7.01 2.96 8.73
C PHE A 15 7.43 3.52 10.09
N ILE A 16 7.90 4.78 10.09
CA ILE A 16 8.04 5.63 11.26
C ILE A 16 6.72 6.39 11.42
N LEU A 17 6.03 6.24 12.57
CA LEU A 17 4.77 6.93 12.86
C LEU A 17 4.98 7.93 13.98
N ILE A 18 4.45 9.14 13.79
CA ILE A 18 4.58 10.25 14.72
C ILE A 18 3.20 10.84 15.01
N ASP A 19 2.90 11.02 16.30
CA ASP A 19 1.76 11.82 16.76
C ASP A 19 2.07 13.30 16.54
N ASP A 20 1.55 13.84 15.45
CA ASP A 20 1.70 15.25 15.08
C ASP A 20 0.39 16.03 15.20
N ARG A 21 -0.45 15.71 16.19
CA ARG A 21 -1.70 16.44 16.44
C ARG A 21 -1.48 17.91 16.76
N THR A 22 -0.31 18.28 17.20
CA THR A 22 0.11 19.67 17.45
C THR A 22 0.68 20.37 16.21
N LYS A 23 0.90 19.65 15.11
CA LYS A 23 1.48 20.16 13.84
C LYS A 23 2.86 20.80 14.04
N SER A 24 3.67 20.21 14.90
CA SER A 24 4.99 20.76 15.30
C SER A 24 6.16 20.02 14.67
N PHE A 25 5.92 18.88 14.02
CA PHE A 25 6.99 18.10 13.40
C PHE A 25 7.49 18.77 12.09
N PRO A 26 8.82 19.05 11.96
CA PRO A 26 9.39 19.70 10.78
C PRO A 26 9.55 18.72 9.61
N ALA A 27 8.47 18.40 8.91
CA ALA A 27 8.39 17.43 7.83
C ALA A 27 8.99 17.96 6.51
N THR A 28 10.29 18.29 6.50
CA THR A 28 11.00 18.61 5.26
C THR A 28 11.48 17.33 4.57
N ALA A 29 11.66 17.37 3.24
CA ALA A 29 12.20 16.22 2.50
C ALA A 29 13.55 15.77 3.06
N ALA A 30 14.41 16.69 3.48
CA ALA A 30 15.70 16.37 4.08
C ALA A 30 15.54 15.62 5.42
N THR A 31 14.65 16.09 6.29
CA THR A 31 14.33 15.43 7.56
C THR A 31 13.79 14.02 7.34
N ILE A 32 12.82 13.86 6.42
CA ILE A 32 12.23 12.55 6.10
C ILE A 32 13.30 11.59 5.59
N LYS A 33 14.10 12.01 4.62
CA LYS A 33 15.19 11.20 4.05
C LYS A 33 16.20 10.76 5.12
N GLN A 34 16.61 11.68 5.99
CA GLN A 34 17.53 11.38 7.09
C GLN A 34 16.96 10.33 8.05
N LEU A 35 15.68 10.46 8.44
CA LEU A 35 15.05 9.53 9.38
C LEU A 35 14.79 8.16 8.76
N CYS A 36 14.44 8.11 7.48
CA CYS A 36 14.18 6.86 6.77
C CYS A 36 15.45 6.10 6.37
N GLU A 37 16.62 6.75 6.40
CA GLU A 37 17.90 6.09 6.09
C GLU A 37 18.20 4.98 7.10
N ARG A 38 18.35 3.73 6.61
CA ARG A 38 18.43 2.53 7.48
C ARG A 38 19.72 2.42 8.29
N LYS A 39 20.81 3.07 7.85
CA LYS A 39 22.12 2.98 8.51
C LYS A 39 22.41 4.17 9.42
N PHE A 40 21.83 5.32 9.12
CA PHE A 40 22.18 6.59 9.79
C PHE A 40 20.95 7.25 10.45
N GLY A 41 19.75 6.75 10.20
CA GLY A 41 18.49 7.19 10.79
C GLY A 41 17.82 6.08 11.60
N ILE A 42 16.51 6.21 11.78
CA ILE A 42 15.65 5.16 12.36
C ILE A 42 15.52 4.00 11.35
N GLY A 43 15.49 4.32 10.06
CA GLY A 43 15.31 3.36 8.96
C GLY A 43 13.86 2.96 8.76
N ALA A 44 13.31 3.25 7.58
CA ALA A 44 11.97 2.84 7.17
C ALA A 44 11.76 3.06 5.67
N ASP A 45 10.73 2.43 5.12
CA ASP A 45 10.26 2.69 3.75
C ASP A 45 9.53 4.04 3.66
N GLY A 46 9.03 4.56 4.78
CA GLY A 46 8.41 5.87 4.84
C GLY A 46 8.08 6.36 6.25
N LEU A 47 7.55 7.58 6.30
CA LEU A 47 7.15 8.23 7.55
C LEU A 47 5.68 8.67 7.47
N ILE A 48 4.95 8.48 8.55
CA ILE A 48 3.52 8.81 8.68
C ILE A 48 3.32 9.78 9.84
N LEU A 49 2.68 10.90 9.57
CA LEU A 49 2.18 11.82 10.58
C LEU A 49 0.68 11.61 10.78
N ILE A 50 0.25 11.49 12.03
CA ILE A 50 -1.16 11.50 12.39
C ILE A 50 -1.51 12.85 13.02
N GLN A 51 -2.47 13.54 12.41
CA GLN A 51 -2.91 14.88 12.80
C GLN A 51 -4.42 14.92 13.07
N ASN A 52 -4.87 15.89 13.87
CA ASN A 52 -6.29 16.19 14.01
C ASN A 52 -6.87 16.71 12.69
N HIS A 53 -8.12 16.34 12.38
CA HIS A 53 -8.87 16.85 11.24
C HIS A 53 -10.19 17.51 11.71
N PRO A 54 -10.65 18.60 11.06
CA PRO A 54 -11.84 19.32 11.52
C PRO A 54 -13.17 18.58 11.35
N SER A 55 -13.25 17.61 10.41
CA SER A 55 -14.50 16.91 10.07
C SER A 55 -14.36 15.40 9.88
N GLN A 56 -13.12 14.89 9.82
CA GLN A 56 -12.84 13.46 9.80
C GLN A 56 -12.25 13.03 11.14
N ASP A 57 -12.13 11.74 11.38
CA ASP A 57 -11.56 11.24 12.64
C ASP A 57 -10.08 11.62 12.80
N TYR A 58 -9.32 11.62 11.69
CA TYR A 58 -7.94 12.11 11.65
C TYR A 58 -7.49 12.45 10.22
N ARG A 59 -6.32 13.10 10.11
CA ARG A 59 -5.56 13.26 8.87
C ARG A 59 -4.31 12.40 8.96
N MET A 60 -4.00 11.68 7.88
CA MET A 60 -2.76 10.95 7.69
C MET A 60 -1.94 11.60 6.58
N ILE A 61 -0.70 11.97 6.90
CA ILE A 61 0.26 12.44 5.90
C ILE A 61 1.35 11.38 5.80
N TYR A 62 1.44 10.76 4.62
CA TYR A 62 2.45 9.77 4.32
C TYR A 62 3.54 10.36 3.44
N PHE A 63 4.78 10.13 3.81
CA PHE A 63 5.98 10.45 3.05
C PHE A 63 6.72 9.17 2.69
N ASN A 64 7.05 9.02 1.42
CA ASN A 64 8.04 8.04 0.98
C ASN A 64 9.43 8.39 1.57
N SER A 65 10.37 7.48 1.54
CA SER A 65 11.71 7.69 2.09
C SER A 65 12.49 8.85 1.42
N ASP A 66 12.11 9.27 0.21
CA ASP A 66 12.67 10.42 -0.50
C ASP A 66 12.04 11.77 -0.11
N GLY A 67 10.97 11.75 0.70
CA GLY A 67 10.19 12.91 1.13
C GLY A 67 9.01 13.27 0.22
N SER A 68 8.78 12.55 -0.88
CA SER A 68 7.57 12.70 -1.69
C SER A 68 6.35 12.12 -0.99
N GLN A 69 5.15 12.58 -1.36
CA GLN A 69 3.89 12.09 -0.80
C GLN A 69 3.14 11.22 -1.81
N SER A 70 2.47 10.18 -1.33
CA SER A 70 1.62 9.31 -2.12
C SER A 70 0.57 8.63 -1.25
N LEU A 71 -0.37 7.88 -1.85
CA LEU A 71 -1.16 6.91 -1.11
C LEU A 71 -0.35 5.64 -0.88
N CYS A 72 -0.44 5.09 0.33
CA CYS A 72 0.12 3.78 0.67
C CYS A 72 -0.90 2.95 1.47
N GLY A 73 -1.42 1.87 0.88
CA GLY A 73 -2.40 1.00 1.54
C GLY A 73 -1.84 0.29 2.79
N ASN A 74 -0.57 -0.11 2.76
CA ASN A 74 0.12 -0.67 3.93
C ASN A 74 0.28 0.39 5.02
N GLY A 75 0.69 1.61 4.63
CA GLY A 75 0.80 2.77 5.52
C GLY A 75 -0.54 3.16 6.13
N SER A 76 -1.64 3.12 5.36
CA SER A 76 -2.99 3.43 5.84
C SER A 76 -3.42 2.47 6.96
N ARG A 77 -3.13 1.16 6.83
CA ARG A 77 -3.41 0.21 7.90
C ARG A 77 -2.56 0.48 9.16
N CYS A 78 -1.27 0.79 8.98
CA CYS A 78 -0.38 1.15 10.11
C CYS A 78 -0.81 2.46 10.78
N GLY A 79 -1.19 3.48 10.00
CA GLY A 79 -1.71 4.76 10.50
C GLY A 79 -2.97 4.58 11.34
N PHE A 80 -3.91 3.75 10.89
CA PHE A 80 -5.11 3.42 11.66
C PHE A 80 -4.80 2.67 12.97
N ALA A 81 -3.92 1.67 12.91
CA ALA A 81 -3.50 0.95 14.13
C ALA A 81 -2.86 1.90 15.15
N PHE A 82 -2.09 2.87 14.67
CA PHE A 82 -1.48 3.89 15.52
C PHE A 82 -2.52 4.90 16.05
N ALA A 83 -3.45 5.38 15.22
CA ALA A 83 -4.54 6.27 15.66
C ALA A 83 -5.43 5.60 16.75
N ARG A 84 -5.65 4.27 16.64
CA ARG A 84 -6.29 3.49 17.70
C ARG A 84 -5.46 3.48 19.00
N ALA A 85 -4.16 3.25 18.89
CA ALA A 85 -3.26 3.26 20.05
C ALA A 85 -3.18 4.63 20.72
N LEU A 86 -3.37 5.73 19.97
CA LEU A 86 -3.49 7.10 20.50
C LEU A 86 -4.88 7.40 21.12
N GLY A 87 -5.83 6.48 21.02
CA GLY A 87 -7.21 6.67 21.53
C GLY A 87 -8.05 7.62 20.68
N MET A 88 -7.65 7.94 19.44
CA MET A 88 -8.38 8.83 18.54
C MET A 88 -9.61 8.14 17.94
N VAL A 89 -9.49 6.85 17.66
CA VAL A 89 -10.53 6.03 17.02
C VAL A 89 -10.66 4.67 17.70
N LYS A 90 -11.77 3.97 17.46
CA LYS A 90 -12.00 2.60 17.95
C LYS A 90 -11.80 1.61 16.80
N ASP A 91 -12.89 0.98 16.33
CA ASP A 91 -12.83 -0.12 15.37
C ASP A 91 -13.13 0.30 13.93
N ALA A 92 -13.51 1.57 13.72
CA ALA A 92 -13.69 2.15 12.39
C ALA A 92 -13.34 3.63 12.42
N ALA A 93 -12.96 4.17 11.27
CA ALA A 93 -12.67 5.57 11.07
C ALA A 93 -12.88 6.02 9.63
N THR A 94 -13.07 7.33 9.47
CA THR A 94 -12.86 8.06 8.23
C THR A 94 -11.66 8.95 8.38
N PHE A 95 -10.79 8.99 7.39
CA PHE A 95 -9.58 9.81 7.45
C PHE A 95 -9.24 10.42 6.09
N GLU A 96 -8.56 11.55 6.14
CA GLU A 96 -8.06 12.23 4.96
C GLU A 96 -6.61 11.85 4.69
N THR A 97 -6.28 11.57 3.42
CA THR A 97 -4.92 11.41 2.90
C THR A 97 -4.76 12.20 1.60
N THR A 98 -3.64 12.08 0.91
CA THR A 98 -3.28 12.91 -0.26
C THR A 98 -4.24 12.80 -1.45
N ASP A 99 -4.92 11.68 -1.61
CA ASP A 99 -5.85 11.39 -2.71
C ASP A 99 -7.33 11.52 -2.31
N GLY A 100 -7.63 11.82 -1.03
CA GLY A 100 -8.99 12.07 -0.58
C GLY A 100 -9.33 11.44 0.77
N ILE A 101 -10.64 11.24 0.98
CA ILE A 101 -11.19 10.67 2.21
C ILE A 101 -11.43 9.17 2.01
N HIS A 102 -10.94 8.38 2.96
CA HIS A 102 -11.08 6.93 2.97
C HIS A 102 -11.78 6.43 4.22
N GLN A 103 -12.36 5.24 4.11
CA GLN A 103 -12.88 4.48 5.23
C GLN A 103 -11.92 3.34 5.58
N ILE A 104 -11.81 3.07 6.87
CA ILE A 104 -10.96 2.00 7.40
C ILE A 104 -11.60 1.39 8.62
N ARG A 105 -11.45 0.09 8.81
CA ARG A 105 -12.05 -0.61 9.95
C ARG A 105 -11.24 -1.83 10.36
N LEU A 106 -11.30 -2.16 11.65
CA LEU A 106 -10.83 -3.43 12.18
C LEU A 106 -11.97 -4.45 12.14
N MET A 107 -11.72 -5.62 11.59
CA MET A 107 -12.67 -6.72 11.58
C MET A 107 -11.90 -8.05 11.56
N ASN A 108 -12.21 -8.97 12.48
CA ASN A 108 -11.55 -10.27 12.59
C ASN A 108 -10.02 -10.16 12.67
N ASP A 109 -9.51 -9.23 13.50
CA ASP A 109 -8.07 -8.94 13.70
C ASP A 109 -7.31 -8.42 12.47
N LEU A 110 -8.01 -8.16 11.36
CA LEU A 110 -7.46 -7.54 10.17
C LEU A 110 -7.97 -6.12 10.00
N ILE A 111 -7.13 -5.26 9.48
CA ILE A 111 -7.50 -3.88 9.16
C ILE A 111 -7.90 -3.84 7.68
N HIS A 112 -9.15 -3.45 7.45
CA HIS A 112 -9.77 -3.31 6.15
C HIS A 112 -9.74 -1.84 5.72
N PHE A 113 -9.05 -1.54 4.65
CA PHE A 113 -8.93 -0.23 4.03
C PHE A 113 -9.75 -0.18 2.74
N GLN A 114 -10.65 0.80 2.61
CA GLN A 114 -11.48 0.96 1.43
C GLN A 114 -10.74 1.74 0.33
N LEU A 115 -10.74 1.18 -0.86
CA LEU A 115 -10.27 1.84 -2.08
C LEU A 115 -11.46 2.38 -2.89
N PHE A 116 -11.16 3.26 -3.85
CA PHE A 116 -12.16 3.80 -4.76
C PHE A 116 -12.64 2.75 -5.78
N ASP A 117 -13.85 2.95 -6.29
CA ASP A 117 -14.40 2.17 -7.40
C ASP A 117 -13.45 2.20 -8.59
N THR A 118 -13.28 1.05 -9.25
CA THR A 118 -12.26 0.85 -10.27
C THR A 118 -12.87 0.14 -11.48
N PRO A 119 -12.55 0.54 -12.73
CA PRO A 119 -13.01 -0.18 -13.92
C PRO A 119 -12.45 -1.60 -13.95
N LEU A 120 -12.98 -2.45 -14.81
CA LEU A 120 -12.42 -3.78 -15.02
C LEU A 120 -10.98 -3.69 -15.56
N PRO A 121 -10.11 -4.66 -15.19
CA PRO A 121 -8.77 -4.77 -15.76
C PRO A 121 -8.81 -4.84 -17.30
N ARG A 122 -8.01 -4.01 -17.95
CA ARG A 122 -7.90 -3.98 -19.40
C ARG A 122 -6.76 -4.89 -19.87
N GLN A 123 -7.03 -5.80 -20.76
CA GLN A 123 -5.99 -6.62 -21.38
C GLN A 123 -5.08 -5.75 -22.27
N VAL A 124 -3.77 -5.88 -22.11
CA VAL A 124 -2.75 -5.09 -22.82
C VAL A 124 -1.75 -5.96 -23.59
N GLY A 125 -1.77 -7.27 -23.38
CA GLY A 125 -0.94 -8.26 -24.06
C GLY A 125 -1.50 -9.66 -23.87
N GLU A 126 -0.79 -10.67 -24.40
CA GLU A 126 -1.11 -12.05 -24.11
C GLU A 126 -0.80 -12.36 -22.65
N GLN A 127 -1.83 -12.67 -21.85
CA GLN A 127 -1.73 -12.89 -20.41
C GLN A 127 -1.19 -11.67 -19.61
N GLU A 128 -1.41 -10.46 -20.14
CA GLU A 128 -1.02 -9.20 -19.52
C GLU A 128 -2.22 -8.26 -19.40
N TRP A 129 -2.36 -7.60 -18.23
CA TRP A 129 -3.45 -6.68 -17.95
C TRP A 129 -2.93 -5.39 -17.32
N TYR A 130 -3.75 -4.36 -17.43
CA TYR A 130 -3.50 -3.07 -16.79
C TYR A 130 -4.71 -2.67 -15.97
N LEU A 131 -4.45 -2.15 -14.77
CA LEU A 131 -5.44 -1.58 -13.87
C LEU A 131 -4.81 -0.46 -13.04
N ASP A 132 -5.58 0.61 -12.81
CA ASP A 132 -5.23 1.66 -11.84
C ASP A 132 -6.12 1.50 -10.60
N THR A 133 -5.52 1.29 -9.43
CA THR A 133 -6.18 1.16 -8.12
C THR A 133 -5.76 2.27 -7.15
N GLY A 134 -5.51 3.49 -7.68
CA GLY A 134 -4.88 4.62 -7.01
C GLY A 134 -3.37 4.71 -7.31
N SER A 135 -2.85 3.72 -8.01
CA SER A 135 -1.55 3.67 -8.66
C SER A 135 -1.64 2.74 -9.88
N PRO A 136 -0.90 3.02 -10.97
CA PRO A 136 -0.94 2.19 -12.17
C PRO A 136 -0.24 0.85 -11.92
N HIS A 137 -0.88 -0.24 -12.36
CA HIS A 137 -0.39 -1.61 -12.24
C HIS A 137 -0.46 -2.34 -13.58
N HIS A 138 0.68 -2.82 -14.06
CA HIS A 138 0.79 -3.84 -15.08
C HIS A 138 0.83 -5.20 -14.40
N ILE A 139 0.02 -6.15 -14.85
CA ILE A 139 -0.09 -7.47 -14.26
C ILE A 139 0.27 -8.49 -15.34
N VAL A 140 1.26 -9.34 -15.04
CA VAL A 140 1.70 -10.45 -15.87
C VAL A 140 1.24 -11.75 -15.22
N SER A 141 0.47 -12.57 -15.93
CA SER A 141 0.14 -13.92 -15.46
C SER A 141 1.36 -14.81 -15.53
N SER A 142 1.63 -15.56 -14.47
CA SER A 142 2.75 -16.47 -14.35
C SER A 142 2.28 -17.86 -13.94
N GLU A 143 2.84 -18.91 -14.54
CA GLU A 143 2.59 -20.29 -14.11
C GLU A 143 3.33 -20.62 -12.81
N ASN A 144 4.48 -19.99 -12.56
CA ASN A 144 5.26 -20.13 -11.34
C ASN A 144 5.98 -18.82 -10.99
N VAL A 145 5.32 -18.03 -10.15
CA VAL A 145 5.82 -16.71 -9.77
C VAL A 145 7.16 -16.76 -9.01
N ALA A 146 7.49 -17.87 -8.37
CA ALA A 146 8.77 -18.04 -7.67
C ALA A 146 9.98 -18.03 -8.62
N LEU A 147 9.78 -18.38 -9.89
CA LEU A 147 10.84 -18.44 -10.90
C LEU A 147 10.96 -17.15 -11.73
N GLU A 148 10.11 -16.14 -11.45
CA GLU A 148 10.15 -14.89 -12.20
C GLU A 148 11.38 -14.05 -11.87
N GLU A 149 12.01 -13.51 -12.91
CA GLU A 149 13.09 -12.52 -12.80
C GLU A 149 12.49 -11.13 -12.61
N VAL A 150 11.89 -10.90 -11.41
CA VAL A 150 11.04 -9.74 -11.11
C VAL A 150 11.72 -8.41 -11.42
N VAL A 151 12.98 -8.25 -11.03
CA VAL A 151 13.71 -6.98 -11.22
C VAL A 151 13.99 -6.74 -12.70
N ALA A 152 14.50 -7.75 -13.43
CA ALA A 152 14.86 -7.57 -14.84
C ALA A 152 13.64 -7.35 -15.72
N LYS A 153 12.61 -8.21 -15.60
CA LYS A 153 11.37 -8.10 -16.39
C LYS A 153 10.53 -6.90 -15.94
N GLY A 154 10.43 -6.68 -14.63
CA GLY A 154 9.69 -5.56 -14.06
C GLY A 154 10.23 -4.21 -14.51
N SER A 155 11.55 -4.03 -14.44
CA SER A 155 12.24 -2.83 -14.93
C SER A 155 11.99 -2.62 -16.44
N ALA A 156 12.11 -3.66 -17.27
CA ALA A 156 11.88 -3.55 -18.70
C ALA A 156 10.45 -3.06 -19.03
N ILE A 157 9.44 -3.58 -18.34
CA ILE A 157 8.03 -3.15 -18.51
C ILE A 157 7.83 -1.73 -17.95
N ARG A 158 8.34 -1.46 -16.75
CA ARG A 158 8.24 -0.18 -16.05
C ARG A 158 8.70 1.00 -16.91
N TYR A 159 9.79 0.82 -17.64
CA TYR A 159 10.42 1.86 -18.46
C TYR A 159 10.09 1.74 -19.97
N SER A 160 9.14 0.87 -20.34
CA SER A 160 8.73 0.72 -21.73
C SER A 160 8.03 1.97 -22.27
N GLU A 161 8.02 2.14 -23.57
CA GLU A 161 7.34 3.24 -24.26
C GLU A 161 5.83 3.30 -23.90
N THR A 162 5.22 2.15 -23.64
CA THR A 162 3.81 2.03 -23.24
C THR A 162 3.47 2.86 -22.02
N TYR A 163 4.40 2.99 -21.08
CA TYR A 163 4.17 3.66 -19.79
C TYR A 163 4.97 4.97 -19.63
N SER A 164 5.74 5.37 -20.63
CA SER A 164 6.61 6.56 -20.57
C SER A 164 5.84 7.85 -20.28
N SER A 165 4.65 8.02 -20.88
CA SER A 165 3.82 9.23 -20.73
C SER A 165 3.18 9.39 -19.34
N GLN A 166 3.07 8.32 -18.54
CA GLN A 166 2.49 8.31 -17.20
C GLN A 166 3.52 8.07 -16.09
N ASN A 167 4.79 8.34 -16.38
CA ASN A 167 5.89 8.13 -15.45
C ASN A 167 6.02 6.66 -14.98
N GLY A 168 5.68 5.72 -15.87
CA GLY A 168 5.80 4.27 -15.67
C GLY A 168 4.67 3.65 -14.84
N THR A 169 4.84 2.38 -14.51
CA THR A 169 3.86 1.55 -13.81
C THR A 169 4.54 0.66 -12.77
N ASN A 170 3.79 0.19 -11.76
CA ASN A 170 4.19 -0.97 -10.97
C ASN A 170 3.98 -2.23 -11.82
N VAL A 171 4.80 -3.25 -11.63
CA VAL A 171 4.67 -4.51 -12.37
C VAL A 171 4.48 -5.66 -11.38
N ASN A 172 3.37 -6.38 -11.53
CA ASN A 172 3.00 -7.48 -10.65
C ASN A 172 3.01 -8.78 -11.45
N PHE A 173 3.80 -9.74 -11.03
CA PHE A 173 3.77 -11.11 -11.53
C PHE A 173 2.80 -11.90 -10.66
N ALA A 174 1.78 -12.52 -11.23
CA ALA A 174 0.68 -13.13 -10.51
C ALA A 174 0.44 -14.57 -10.94
N GLN A 175 0.44 -15.49 -10.00
CA GLN A 175 0.11 -16.90 -10.18
C GLN A 175 -1.24 -17.20 -9.56
N LEU A 176 -2.20 -17.67 -10.35
CA LEU A 176 -3.48 -18.15 -9.83
C LEU A 176 -3.29 -19.46 -9.06
N LEU A 177 -3.75 -19.48 -7.82
CA LEU A 177 -3.77 -20.66 -6.95
C LEU A 177 -5.21 -21.21 -6.84
N PRO A 178 -5.41 -22.45 -6.36
CA PRO A 178 -6.76 -22.99 -6.09
C PRO A 178 -7.60 -22.06 -5.19
N ASN A 179 -7.00 -21.48 -4.15
CA ASN A 179 -7.69 -20.70 -3.13
C ASN A 179 -7.21 -19.23 -3.07
N GLY A 180 -6.76 -18.65 -4.17
CA GLY A 180 -6.30 -17.26 -4.18
C GLY A 180 -5.29 -16.97 -5.28
N VAL A 181 -4.37 -16.07 -5.01
CA VAL A 181 -3.29 -15.66 -5.92
C VAL A 181 -2.01 -15.52 -5.14
N LYS A 182 -0.88 -15.92 -5.72
CA LYS A 182 0.45 -15.55 -5.24
C LYS A 182 1.04 -14.49 -6.15
N MET A 183 1.69 -13.45 -5.59
CA MET A 183 2.26 -12.40 -6.40
C MET A 183 3.63 -11.94 -5.89
N ARG A 184 4.41 -11.37 -6.84
CA ARG A 184 5.64 -10.62 -6.57
C ARG A 184 5.59 -9.32 -7.38
N THR A 185 6.15 -8.24 -6.83
CA THR A 185 5.99 -6.90 -7.40
C THR A 185 7.33 -6.19 -7.55
N TYR A 186 7.57 -5.65 -8.77
CA TYR A 186 8.53 -4.58 -9.00
C TYR A 186 7.81 -3.24 -8.81
N GLU A 187 8.24 -2.45 -7.84
CA GLU A 187 7.50 -1.28 -7.40
C GLU A 187 8.07 0.03 -7.95
N ARG A 188 7.19 0.81 -8.59
CA ARG A 188 7.51 2.15 -9.08
C ARG A 188 7.85 3.09 -7.92
N GLY A 189 9.02 3.74 -8.00
CA GLY A 189 9.52 4.64 -6.96
C GLY A 189 10.48 3.98 -5.98
N VAL A 190 10.40 2.65 -5.82
CA VAL A 190 11.42 1.84 -5.14
C VAL A 190 12.46 1.36 -6.16
N GLU A 191 11.99 1.04 -7.37
CA GLU A 191 12.77 0.55 -8.52
C GLU A 191 13.48 -0.77 -8.22
N ASP A 192 12.83 -1.61 -7.42
CA ASP A 192 13.26 -2.94 -7.02
C ASP A 192 12.04 -3.81 -6.67
N GLU A 193 12.27 -5.07 -6.38
CA GLU A 193 11.25 -5.94 -5.82
C GLU A 193 10.93 -5.56 -4.38
N THR A 194 9.62 -5.46 -4.05
CA THR A 194 9.16 -5.19 -2.70
C THR A 194 8.44 -6.40 -2.10
N LEU A 195 8.47 -6.50 -0.77
CA LEU A 195 7.83 -7.60 -0.05
C LEU A 195 6.30 -7.58 -0.19
N SER A 196 5.69 -6.42 -0.39
CA SER A 196 4.24 -6.26 -0.54
C SER A 196 3.86 -4.89 -1.05
N CYS A 197 3.03 -4.85 -2.09
CA CYS A 197 2.39 -3.64 -2.61
C CYS A 197 0.87 -3.76 -2.43
N GLY A 198 0.27 -2.90 -1.60
CA GLY A 198 -1.17 -2.99 -1.26
C GLY A 198 -2.09 -2.70 -2.45
N THR A 199 -1.81 -1.66 -3.24
CA THR A 199 -2.56 -1.34 -4.47
C THR A 199 -2.34 -2.41 -5.55
N GLY A 200 -1.13 -2.98 -5.62
CA GLY A 200 -0.82 -4.12 -6.50
C GLY A 200 -1.61 -5.38 -6.11
N ALA A 201 -1.66 -5.71 -4.82
CA ALA A 201 -2.47 -6.82 -4.33
C ALA A 201 -3.96 -6.62 -4.65
N THR A 202 -4.44 -5.37 -4.56
CA THR A 202 -5.81 -5.03 -4.98
C THR A 202 -6.00 -5.27 -6.47
N ALA A 203 -5.11 -4.77 -7.32
CA ALA A 203 -5.20 -4.94 -8.77
C ALA A 203 -5.20 -6.43 -9.19
N VAL A 204 -4.32 -7.23 -8.59
CA VAL A 204 -4.23 -8.68 -8.83
C VAL A 204 -5.48 -9.42 -8.30
N GLY A 205 -5.99 -9.04 -7.13
CA GLY A 205 -7.22 -9.60 -6.56
C GLY A 205 -8.45 -9.33 -7.43
N LEU A 206 -8.58 -8.10 -7.95
CA LEU A 206 -9.66 -7.71 -8.87
C LEU A 206 -9.54 -8.43 -10.22
N LEU A 207 -8.33 -8.60 -10.76
CA LEU A 207 -8.10 -9.42 -11.96
C LEU A 207 -8.55 -10.86 -11.72
N ALA A 208 -8.17 -11.46 -10.61
CA ALA A 208 -8.60 -12.81 -10.27
C ALA A 208 -10.13 -12.93 -10.16
N GLY A 209 -10.78 -11.89 -9.62
CA GLY A 209 -12.25 -11.78 -9.61
C GLY A 209 -12.84 -11.76 -11.01
N MET A 210 -12.31 -10.94 -11.92
CA MET A 210 -12.71 -10.90 -13.34
C MET A 210 -12.53 -12.27 -14.02
N LEU A 211 -11.50 -13.02 -13.63
CA LEU A 211 -11.21 -14.37 -14.13
C LEU A 211 -12.00 -15.48 -13.38
N GLY A 212 -13.04 -15.11 -12.60
CA GLY A 212 -14.00 -16.03 -12.00
C GLY A 212 -13.70 -16.47 -10.55
N ARG A 213 -12.75 -15.83 -9.86
CA ARG A 213 -12.56 -16.07 -8.42
C ARG A 213 -13.63 -15.32 -7.61
N SER A 214 -14.19 -15.99 -6.60
CA SER A 214 -15.16 -15.35 -5.70
C SER A 214 -14.49 -14.39 -4.72
N SER A 215 -15.15 -13.27 -4.42
CA SER A 215 -14.76 -12.34 -3.35
C SER A 215 -15.07 -12.97 -1.97
N PRO A 216 -14.17 -12.83 -0.97
CA PRO A 216 -12.85 -12.20 -1.06
C PRO A 216 -11.80 -13.08 -1.73
N VAL A 217 -10.88 -12.47 -2.47
CA VAL A 217 -9.69 -13.12 -3.03
C VAL A 217 -8.54 -13.00 -2.04
N PHE A 218 -7.92 -14.12 -1.69
CA PHE A 218 -6.70 -14.14 -0.87
C PHE A 218 -5.48 -13.92 -1.76
N VAL A 219 -4.56 -13.06 -1.30
CA VAL A 219 -3.34 -12.68 -2.03
C VAL A 219 -2.13 -12.96 -1.14
N GLU A 220 -1.29 -13.91 -1.57
CA GLU A 220 -0.02 -14.24 -0.92
C GLU A 220 1.08 -13.33 -1.51
N THR A 221 1.81 -12.63 -0.65
CA THR A 221 3.00 -11.86 -0.99
C THR A 221 4.19 -12.33 -0.16
N GLU A 222 5.43 -11.97 -0.52
CA GLU A 222 6.61 -12.35 0.26
C GLU A 222 6.58 -11.76 1.69
N GLY A 223 5.91 -10.62 1.89
CA GLY A 223 5.77 -9.97 3.19
C GLY A 223 4.59 -10.45 4.04
N GLY A 224 3.71 -11.31 3.49
CA GLY A 224 2.54 -11.83 4.20
C GLY A 224 1.28 -11.89 3.37
N ASN A 225 0.17 -12.22 4.04
CA ASN A 225 -1.11 -12.45 3.38
C ASN A 225 -2.01 -11.22 3.45
N LEU A 226 -2.64 -10.93 2.34
CA LEU A 226 -3.67 -9.90 2.17
C LEU A 226 -4.96 -10.55 1.66
N SER A 227 -6.07 -9.83 1.74
CA SER A 227 -7.28 -10.22 1.03
C SER A 227 -7.98 -9.02 0.43
N VAL A 228 -8.61 -9.22 -0.73
CA VAL A 228 -9.31 -8.18 -1.47
C VAL A 228 -10.76 -8.61 -1.60
N SER A 229 -11.68 -7.84 -1.02
CA SER A 229 -13.12 -8.03 -1.21
C SER A 229 -13.68 -6.92 -2.11
N PHE A 230 -14.65 -7.27 -2.92
CA PHE A 230 -15.26 -6.39 -3.90
C PHE A 230 -16.62 -6.91 -4.34
N GLU A 231 -17.37 -6.04 -5.01
CA GLU A 231 -18.57 -6.37 -5.79
C GLU A 231 -18.33 -5.96 -7.24
N GLN A 232 -18.77 -6.75 -8.20
CA GLN A 232 -18.75 -6.37 -9.61
C GLN A 232 -20.13 -5.87 -10.03
N VAL A 233 -20.18 -4.63 -10.54
CA VAL A 233 -21.42 -4.01 -11.03
C VAL A 233 -21.16 -3.49 -12.46
N GLY A 234 -21.70 -4.19 -13.43
CA GLY A 234 -21.45 -3.87 -14.85
C GLY A 234 -19.98 -3.99 -15.22
N ASP A 235 -19.40 -2.91 -15.67
CA ASP A 235 -18.03 -2.80 -16.17
C ASP A 235 -17.03 -2.28 -15.12
N LYS A 236 -17.39 -2.30 -13.83
CA LYS A 236 -16.53 -1.85 -12.75
C LYS A 236 -16.64 -2.73 -11.50
N PHE A 237 -15.60 -2.64 -10.67
CA PHE A 237 -15.60 -3.10 -9.31
C PHE A 237 -15.93 -1.95 -8.36
N VAL A 238 -16.80 -2.23 -7.39
CA VAL A 238 -17.24 -1.29 -6.35
C VAL A 238 -17.07 -1.92 -4.98
N ASN A 239 -17.19 -1.12 -3.94
CA ASN A 239 -17.10 -1.59 -2.56
C ASN A 239 -15.82 -2.41 -2.31
N ILE A 240 -14.69 -1.89 -2.79
CA ILE A 240 -13.39 -2.56 -2.77
C ILE A 240 -12.72 -2.36 -1.41
N TRP A 241 -12.33 -3.45 -0.77
CA TRP A 241 -11.62 -3.42 0.50
C TRP A 241 -10.36 -4.29 0.45
N LEU A 242 -9.24 -3.69 0.84
CA LEU A 242 -7.97 -4.39 1.07
C LEU A 242 -7.83 -4.67 2.56
N ALA A 243 -7.73 -5.93 2.94
CA ALA A 243 -7.54 -6.34 4.32
C ALA A 243 -6.15 -6.95 4.53
N GLY A 244 -5.55 -6.61 5.67
CA GLY A 244 -4.26 -7.14 6.07
C GLY A 244 -3.86 -6.72 7.47
N PRO A 245 -2.75 -7.27 7.99
CA PRO A 245 -2.23 -6.92 9.30
C PRO A 245 -1.57 -5.54 9.32
N ALA A 246 -1.47 -4.97 10.52
CA ALA A 246 -0.55 -3.90 10.85
C ALA A 246 -0.02 -4.16 12.27
N VAL A 247 1.29 -4.22 12.40
CA VAL A 247 1.95 -4.65 13.63
C VAL A 247 2.91 -3.58 14.12
N LYS A 248 2.77 -3.19 15.40
CA LYS A 248 3.78 -2.37 16.07
C LYS A 248 5.04 -3.19 16.30
N VAL A 249 6.19 -2.68 15.91
CA VAL A 249 7.49 -3.36 16.07
C VAL A 249 8.19 -2.87 17.33
N PHE A 250 8.38 -1.57 17.45
CA PHE A 250 8.96 -0.91 18.63
C PHE A 250 8.58 0.58 18.67
N GLU A 251 8.99 1.28 19.71
CA GLU A 251 8.91 2.73 19.84
C GLU A 251 10.21 3.27 20.42
N GLY A 252 10.43 4.57 20.26
CA GLY A 252 11.62 5.22 20.76
C GLY A 252 11.54 6.73 20.70
N THR A 253 12.67 7.35 21.06
CA THR A 253 12.88 8.80 20.97
C THR A 253 14.07 9.08 20.08
N ALA A 254 13.92 10.04 19.19
CA ALA A 254 14.99 10.49 18.30
C ALA A 254 15.12 11.99 18.31
N SER A 255 16.25 12.50 17.76
CA SER A 255 16.55 13.94 17.64
C SER A 255 16.92 14.28 16.22
N ILE A 256 16.48 15.44 15.75
CA ILE A 256 16.80 16.07 14.47
C ILE A 256 17.27 17.51 14.70
#